data_702d3b836351fed83f70aa00127f6e18
#
_entry.id   702d3b836351fed83f70aa00127f6e18
#
_cell.length_a   1.000
_cell.length_b   1.000
_cell.length_c   1.000
_cell.angle_alpha   90.00
_cell.angle_beta   90.00
_cell.angle_gamma   90.00
#
_symmetry.space_group_name_H-M   'P 1'
#
loop_
_entity.id
_entity.type
_entity.pdbx_description
1 polymer ?
#
loop_
_entity_poly.entity_id
_entity_poly.type
_entity_poly.pdbx_seq_one_letter_code
_entity_poly.pdbx_strand_id
1 'polypeptide(L)'
;MTIRLMTAADAPTVAALSEQLGYPISPTVIAERLDMLSQSPEHGCFVAGWEGVVVGWIHVFGVHMITSPHFFAEVGGLVVDAGARRQGVGRALMSQAEAWAQAHSYSEVRLRSGLSRTGAHAFYQSIGYELTKTSHMFHKALGIGEPIFQG
;
A
#
# COMPACT_ATOMS: atom_id res chain seq x y z
N MET A 1 6.57 -2.71 -18.57
CA MET A 1 6.32 -2.70 -17.11
C MET A 1 5.78 -4.04 -16.68
N THR A 2 6.31 -4.58 -15.59
CA THR A 2 5.86 -5.83 -15.00
C THR A 2 5.40 -5.61 -13.56
N ILE A 3 4.32 -6.31 -13.17
CA ILE A 3 3.87 -6.36 -11.77
C ILE A 3 4.11 -7.78 -11.27
N ARG A 4 4.75 -7.92 -10.12
CA ARG A 4 5.04 -9.24 -9.53
C ARG A 4 5.00 -9.16 -8.01
N LEU A 5 4.99 -10.32 -7.37
CA LEU A 5 5.11 -10.39 -5.91
C LEU A 5 6.44 -9.78 -5.45
N MET A 6 6.37 -9.03 -4.36
CA MET A 6 7.54 -8.49 -3.68
C MET A 6 8.31 -9.63 -3.02
N THR A 7 9.62 -9.59 -3.11
CA THR A 7 10.51 -10.57 -2.46
C THR A 7 11.48 -9.86 -1.51
N ALA A 8 12.16 -10.62 -0.66
CA ALA A 8 13.14 -10.06 0.28
C ALA A 8 14.27 -9.31 -0.45
N ALA A 9 14.61 -9.71 -1.68
CA ALA A 9 15.60 -9.03 -2.49
C ALA A 9 15.18 -7.60 -2.88
N ASP A 10 13.89 -7.29 -2.82
CA ASP A 10 13.38 -5.95 -3.12
C ASP A 10 13.49 -4.99 -1.94
N ALA A 11 13.80 -5.47 -0.74
CA ALA A 11 13.76 -4.66 0.48
C ALA A 11 14.61 -3.38 0.40
N PRO A 12 15.84 -3.37 -0.14
CA PRO A 12 16.60 -2.12 -0.26
C PRO A 12 15.91 -1.08 -1.14
N THR A 13 15.34 -1.49 -2.27
CA THR A 13 14.65 -0.57 -3.18
C THR A 13 13.33 -0.10 -2.57
N VAL A 14 12.58 -0.98 -1.93
CA VAL A 14 11.33 -0.62 -1.25
C VAL A 14 11.61 0.39 -0.13
N ALA A 15 12.70 0.22 0.62
CA ALA A 15 13.12 1.17 1.66
C ALA A 15 13.43 2.56 1.05
N ALA A 16 14.19 2.59 -0.04
CA ALA A 16 14.54 3.84 -0.72
C ALA A 16 13.31 4.55 -1.26
N LEU A 17 12.37 3.82 -1.86
CA LEU A 17 11.12 4.38 -2.36
C LEU A 17 10.24 4.92 -1.23
N SER A 18 10.17 4.21 -0.11
CA SER A 18 9.37 4.62 1.05
C SER A 18 9.88 5.93 1.64
N GLU A 19 11.19 6.13 1.65
CA GLU A 19 11.82 7.35 2.13
C GLU A 19 11.39 8.58 1.33
N GLN A 20 11.12 8.43 0.04
CA GLN A 20 10.63 9.53 -0.80
C GLN A 20 9.29 10.10 -0.31
N LEU A 21 8.49 9.31 0.39
CA LEU A 21 7.22 9.74 0.98
C LEU A 21 7.35 10.13 2.46
N GLY A 22 8.56 10.17 2.99
CA GLY A 22 8.78 10.54 4.39
C GLY A 22 8.55 9.39 5.39
N TYR A 23 8.59 8.14 4.93
CA TYR A 23 8.50 6.95 5.78
C TYR A 23 9.85 6.24 5.83
N PRO A 24 10.80 6.71 6.65
CA PRO A 24 12.10 6.06 6.78
C PRO A 24 11.94 4.72 7.48
N ILE A 25 12.30 3.66 6.77
CA ILE A 25 12.27 2.30 7.30
C ILE A 25 13.48 1.54 6.73
N SER A 26 14.15 0.75 7.56
CA SER A 26 15.34 0.03 7.12
C SER A 26 14.98 -1.16 6.23
N PRO A 27 15.89 -1.53 5.30
CA PRO A 27 15.69 -2.74 4.48
C PRO A 27 15.52 -4.00 5.33
N THR A 28 16.23 -4.11 6.44
CA THR A 28 16.12 -5.26 7.34
C THR A 28 14.71 -5.41 7.89
N VAL A 29 14.10 -4.29 8.35
CA VAL A 29 12.73 -4.30 8.88
C VAL A 29 11.74 -4.67 7.77
N ILE A 30 11.91 -4.14 6.56
CA ILE A 30 11.05 -4.48 5.42
C ILE A 30 11.12 -5.98 5.13
N ALA A 31 12.33 -6.55 5.08
CA ALA A 31 12.50 -7.97 4.82
C ALA A 31 11.84 -8.84 5.90
N GLU A 32 11.97 -8.47 7.17
CA GLU A 32 11.31 -9.15 8.28
C GLU A 32 9.78 -9.07 8.19
N ARG A 33 9.25 -7.88 7.89
CA ARG A 33 7.81 -7.69 7.71
C ARG A 33 7.28 -8.53 6.55
N LEU A 34 7.98 -8.50 5.43
CA LEU A 34 7.59 -9.27 4.25
C LEU A 34 7.56 -10.76 4.53
N ASP A 35 8.56 -11.28 5.24
CA ASP A 35 8.59 -12.69 5.63
C ASP A 35 7.35 -13.05 6.47
N MET A 36 7.00 -12.22 7.44
CA MET A 36 5.83 -12.42 8.27
C MET A 36 4.52 -12.33 7.46
N LEU A 37 4.39 -11.29 6.63
CA LEU A 37 3.15 -11.05 5.87
C LEU A 37 2.94 -12.08 4.77
N SER A 38 4.00 -12.58 4.13
CA SER A 38 3.89 -13.58 3.07
C SER A 38 3.36 -14.92 3.54
N GLN A 39 3.38 -15.18 4.84
CA GLN A 39 2.82 -16.39 5.44
C GLN A 39 1.30 -16.29 5.67
N SER A 40 0.73 -15.10 5.48
CA SER A 40 -0.70 -14.88 5.65
C SER A 40 -1.38 -14.74 4.28
N PRO A 41 -2.48 -15.48 4.02
CA PRO A 41 -3.24 -15.32 2.78
C PRO A 41 -4.01 -14.00 2.72
N GLU A 42 -4.01 -13.23 3.80
CA GLU A 42 -4.76 -11.97 3.91
C GLU A 42 -3.94 -10.75 3.51
N HIS A 43 -2.69 -10.94 3.09
CA HIS A 43 -1.80 -9.85 2.68
C HIS A 43 -1.27 -10.10 1.28
N GLY A 44 -1.24 -9.05 0.47
CA GLY A 44 -0.60 -9.04 -0.83
C GLY A 44 0.39 -7.89 -0.93
N CYS A 45 1.63 -8.20 -1.28
CA CYS A 45 2.69 -7.21 -1.48
C CYS A 45 3.25 -7.37 -2.89
N PHE A 46 3.21 -6.31 -3.68
CA PHE A 46 3.61 -6.33 -5.09
C PHE A 46 4.56 -5.20 -5.41
N VAL A 47 5.41 -5.43 -6.39
CA VAL A 47 6.28 -4.39 -6.95
C VAL A 47 6.02 -4.22 -8.43
N ALA A 48 6.25 -3.01 -8.92
CA ALA A 48 6.25 -2.70 -10.34
C ALA A 48 7.69 -2.55 -10.82
N GLY A 49 8.05 -3.27 -11.87
CA GLY A 49 9.37 -3.19 -12.48
C GLY A 49 9.30 -2.56 -13.86
N TRP A 50 10.26 -1.72 -14.16
CA TRP A 50 10.46 -1.11 -15.46
C TRP A 50 11.90 -1.34 -15.92
N GLU A 51 12.05 -2.08 -17.01
CA GLU A 51 13.38 -2.44 -17.55
C GLU A 51 14.29 -3.07 -16.48
N GLY A 52 13.72 -3.96 -15.64
CA GLY A 52 14.47 -4.66 -14.60
C GLY A 52 14.68 -3.88 -13.30
N VAL A 53 14.19 -2.64 -13.23
CA VAL A 53 14.30 -1.79 -12.04
C VAL A 53 12.94 -1.66 -11.36
N VAL A 54 12.88 -1.88 -10.05
CA VAL A 54 11.65 -1.66 -9.27
C VAL A 54 11.42 -0.17 -9.13
N VAL A 55 10.26 0.30 -9.56
CA VAL A 55 9.89 1.73 -9.58
C VAL A 55 8.64 2.03 -8.74
N GLY A 56 8.06 1.03 -8.09
CA GLY A 56 6.92 1.23 -7.22
C GLY A 56 6.55 -0.03 -6.48
N TRP A 57 5.75 0.12 -5.42
CA TRP A 57 5.23 -1.02 -4.67
C TRP A 57 3.85 -0.72 -4.09
N ILE A 58 3.11 -1.77 -3.76
CA ILE A 58 1.82 -1.69 -3.10
C ILE A 58 1.67 -2.81 -2.07
N HIS A 59 1.02 -2.49 -0.96
CA HIS A 59 0.60 -3.45 0.04
C HIS A 59 -0.91 -3.37 0.18
N VAL A 60 -1.58 -4.50 0.05
CA VAL A 60 -3.04 -4.63 0.21
C VAL A 60 -3.33 -5.76 1.20
N PHE A 61 -4.36 -5.61 2.00
CA PHE A 61 -4.70 -6.61 3.01
C PHE A 61 -6.21 -6.65 3.25
N GLY A 62 -6.68 -7.80 3.75
CA GLY A 62 -8.08 -7.99 4.11
C GLY A 62 -8.43 -7.40 5.46
N VAL A 63 -9.61 -6.80 5.57
CA VAL A 63 -10.16 -6.27 6.80
C VAL A 63 -11.45 -7.00 7.13
N HIS A 64 -11.48 -7.60 8.31
CA HIS A 64 -12.59 -8.45 8.76
C HIS A 64 -13.23 -7.82 10.00
N MET A 65 -14.16 -6.88 9.78
CA MET A 65 -14.85 -6.19 10.86
C MET A 65 -16.18 -6.88 11.20
N ILE A 66 -16.42 -7.04 12.49
CA ILE A 66 -17.64 -7.70 12.98
C ILE A 66 -18.93 -7.01 12.53
N THR A 67 -18.84 -5.69 12.30
CA THR A 67 -19.99 -4.86 11.89
C THR A 67 -20.15 -4.75 10.38
N SER A 68 -19.26 -5.32 9.60
CA SER A 68 -19.31 -5.24 8.13
C SER A 68 -20.04 -6.45 7.57
N PRO A 69 -21.09 -6.27 6.75
CA PRO A 69 -21.80 -7.40 6.13
C PRO A 69 -20.92 -8.16 5.13
N HIS A 70 -19.92 -7.50 4.57
CA HIS A 70 -18.93 -8.09 3.67
C HIS A 70 -17.54 -7.65 4.09
N PHE A 71 -16.56 -8.49 3.86
CA PHE A 71 -15.17 -8.12 4.10
C PHE A 71 -14.64 -7.31 2.93
N PHE A 72 -13.72 -6.40 3.20
CA PHE A 72 -13.11 -5.55 2.18
C PHE A 72 -11.59 -5.60 2.29
N ALA A 73 -10.93 -5.19 1.21
CA ALA A 73 -9.48 -5.04 1.20
C ALA A 73 -9.11 -3.58 1.40
N GLU A 74 -7.99 -3.33 2.05
CA GLU A 74 -7.46 -1.99 2.25
C GLU A 74 -6.06 -1.89 1.67
N VAL A 75 -5.78 -0.79 0.99
CA VAL A 75 -4.43 -0.48 0.54
C VAL A 75 -3.70 0.20 1.70
N GLY A 76 -2.71 -0.49 2.24
CA GLY A 76 -1.90 0.00 3.37
C GLY A 76 -0.75 0.89 2.95
N GLY A 77 -0.31 0.79 1.70
CA GLY A 77 0.75 1.63 1.15
C GLY A 77 0.82 1.51 -0.35
N LEU A 78 1.08 2.63 -1.00
CA LEU A 78 1.32 2.74 -2.45
C LEU A 78 2.37 3.79 -2.66
N VAL A 79 3.48 3.41 -3.26
CA VAL A 79 4.60 4.30 -3.55
C VAL A 79 5.04 4.12 -4.98
N VAL A 80 5.22 5.23 -5.70
CA VAL A 80 5.78 5.25 -7.05
C VAL A 80 6.98 6.20 -7.04
N ASP A 81 8.09 5.74 -7.61
CA ASP A 81 9.29 6.56 -7.75
C ASP A 81 8.97 7.89 -8.45
N ALA A 82 9.54 8.98 -7.93
CA ALA A 82 9.29 10.32 -8.48
C ALA A 82 9.61 10.42 -9.97
N GLY A 83 10.66 9.72 -10.42
CA GLY A 83 11.07 9.70 -11.82
C GLY A 83 10.18 8.84 -12.72
N ALA A 84 9.33 7.99 -12.15
CA ALA A 84 8.45 7.10 -12.90
C ALA A 84 6.97 7.50 -12.83
N ARG A 85 6.66 8.66 -12.26
CA ARG A 85 5.29 9.16 -12.17
C ARG A 85 4.74 9.51 -13.55
N ARG A 86 3.40 9.49 -13.68
CA ARG A 86 2.65 9.77 -14.91
C ARG A 86 2.91 8.76 -16.03
N GLN A 87 3.41 7.58 -15.71
CA GLN A 87 3.65 6.51 -16.68
C GLN A 87 2.73 5.29 -16.43
N GLY A 88 1.69 5.45 -15.63
CA GLY A 88 0.72 4.40 -15.36
C GLY A 88 1.15 3.38 -14.31
N VAL A 89 2.24 3.60 -13.59
CA VAL A 89 2.74 2.66 -12.57
C VAL A 89 1.76 2.54 -11.41
N GLY A 90 1.30 3.66 -10.86
CA GLY A 90 0.34 3.67 -9.76
C GLY A 90 -0.99 3.00 -10.15
N ARG A 91 -1.46 3.27 -11.35
CA ARG A 91 -2.68 2.66 -11.89
C ARG A 91 -2.53 1.14 -12.00
N ALA A 92 -1.40 0.67 -12.50
CA ALA A 92 -1.13 -0.76 -12.63
C ALA A 92 -1.04 -1.45 -11.27
N LEU A 93 -0.40 -0.82 -10.29
CA LEU A 93 -0.33 -1.36 -8.92
C LEU A 93 -1.72 -1.40 -8.27
N MET A 94 -2.54 -0.38 -8.45
CA MET A 94 -3.91 -0.38 -7.95
C MET A 94 -4.76 -1.47 -8.62
N SER A 95 -4.61 -1.67 -9.93
CA SER A 95 -5.28 -2.76 -10.64
C SER A 95 -4.87 -4.12 -10.10
N GLN A 96 -3.61 -4.29 -9.75
CA GLN A 96 -3.13 -5.54 -9.14
C GLN A 96 -3.77 -5.76 -7.77
N ALA A 97 -3.88 -4.71 -6.95
CA ALA A 97 -4.55 -4.81 -5.66
C ALA A 97 -6.01 -5.20 -5.81
N GLU A 98 -6.70 -4.63 -6.79
CA GLU A 98 -8.10 -4.96 -7.10
C GLU A 98 -8.24 -6.41 -7.55
N ALA A 99 -7.36 -6.89 -8.41
CA ALA A 99 -7.35 -8.29 -8.84
C ALA A 99 -7.10 -9.24 -7.66
N TRP A 100 -6.16 -8.89 -6.79
CA TRP A 100 -5.90 -9.65 -5.57
C TRP A 100 -7.15 -9.70 -4.68
N ALA A 101 -7.81 -8.56 -4.48
CA ALA A 101 -9.02 -8.48 -3.67
C ALA A 101 -10.14 -9.35 -4.23
N GLN A 102 -10.37 -9.30 -5.54
CA GLN A 102 -11.36 -10.13 -6.22
C GLN A 102 -11.04 -11.61 -6.06
N ALA A 103 -9.78 -12.00 -6.23
CA ALA A 103 -9.36 -13.40 -6.09
C ALA A 103 -9.56 -13.93 -4.66
N HIS A 104 -9.56 -13.05 -3.66
CA HIS A 104 -9.77 -13.39 -2.25
C HIS A 104 -11.21 -13.13 -1.79
N SER A 105 -12.12 -12.87 -2.71
CA SER A 105 -13.57 -12.66 -2.45
C SER A 105 -13.87 -11.43 -1.59
N TYR A 106 -13.04 -10.41 -1.65
CA TYR A 106 -13.34 -9.12 -1.04
C TYR A 106 -14.24 -8.30 -1.98
N SER A 107 -15.22 -7.61 -1.41
CA SER A 107 -16.28 -6.93 -2.20
C SER A 107 -15.87 -5.53 -2.65
N GLU A 108 -14.87 -4.93 -2.01
CA GLU A 108 -14.39 -3.60 -2.38
C GLU A 108 -12.96 -3.38 -1.92
N VAL A 109 -12.33 -2.37 -2.45
CA VAL A 109 -11.02 -1.90 -2.03
C VAL A 109 -11.17 -0.50 -1.44
N ARG A 110 -10.62 -0.28 -0.26
CA ARG A 110 -10.60 1.00 0.43
C ARG A 110 -9.18 1.49 0.61
N LEU A 111 -9.02 2.78 0.72
CA LEU A 111 -7.75 3.40 1.09
C LEU A 111 -8.01 4.69 1.86
N ARG A 112 -6.99 5.13 2.59
CA ARG A 112 -7.03 6.39 3.32
C ARG A 112 -5.96 7.31 2.75
N SER A 113 -6.31 8.59 2.60
CA SER A 113 -5.36 9.61 2.13
C SER A 113 -5.57 10.87 2.96
N GLY A 114 -4.47 11.52 3.34
CA GLY A 114 -4.54 12.75 4.12
C GLY A 114 -5.25 13.87 3.38
N LEU A 115 -5.94 14.75 4.12
CA LEU A 115 -6.74 15.84 3.54
C LEU A 115 -5.93 16.79 2.66
N SER A 116 -4.65 16.98 2.97
CA SER A 116 -3.77 17.88 2.21
C SER A 116 -3.23 17.28 0.91
N ARG A 117 -3.44 15.98 0.67
CA ARG A 117 -2.89 15.28 -0.50
C ARG A 117 -3.84 15.35 -1.69
N THR A 118 -4.12 16.54 -2.18
CA THR A 118 -5.10 16.77 -3.25
C THR A 118 -4.73 16.11 -4.58
N GLY A 119 -3.43 16.03 -4.90
CA GLY A 119 -2.96 15.32 -6.10
C GLY A 119 -3.25 13.82 -6.04
N ALA A 120 -3.08 13.21 -4.86
CA ALA A 120 -3.42 11.81 -4.66
C ALA A 120 -4.94 11.60 -4.76
N HIS A 121 -5.75 12.52 -4.22
CA HIS A 121 -7.22 12.45 -4.32
C HIS A 121 -7.67 12.47 -5.78
N ALA A 122 -7.09 13.36 -6.60
CA ALA A 122 -7.41 13.43 -8.03
C ALA A 122 -7.04 12.12 -8.73
N PHE A 123 -5.88 11.54 -8.40
CA PHE A 123 -5.47 10.25 -8.95
C PHE A 123 -6.47 9.15 -8.64
N TYR A 124 -6.84 8.98 -7.35
CA TYR A 124 -7.77 7.92 -6.96
C TYR A 124 -9.14 8.10 -7.62
N GLN A 125 -9.65 9.33 -7.69
CA GLN A 125 -10.90 9.60 -8.36
C GLN A 125 -10.82 9.27 -9.86
N SER A 126 -9.69 9.53 -10.49
CA SER A 126 -9.50 9.24 -11.92
C SER A 126 -9.53 7.76 -12.25
N ILE A 127 -9.26 6.89 -11.30
CA ILE A 127 -9.29 5.42 -11.48
C ILE A 127 -10.54 4.78 -10.85
N GLY A 128 -11.55 5.58 -10.51
CA GLY A 128 -12.86 5.08 -10.09
C GLY A 128 -13.12 5.02 -8.60
N TYR A 129 -12.23 5.56 -7.77
CA TYR A 129 -12.45 5.61 -6.31
C TYR A 129 -13.29 6.83 -5.96
N GLU A 130 -14.22 6.64 -5.03
CA GLU A 130 -15.12 7.70 -4.56
C GLU A 130 -14.77 8.08 -3.13
N LEU A 131 -14.78 9.39 -2.85
CA LEU A 131 -14.62 9.87 -1.49
C LEU A 131 -15.91 9.58 -0.72
N THR A 132 -15.86 8.68 0.27
CA THR A 132 -17.04 8.25 1.02
C THR A 132 -17.16 8.93 2.36
N LYS A 133 -16.06 9.20 3.05
CA LYS A 133 -16.09 9.91 4.33
C LYS A 133 -14.74 10.50 4.69
N THR A 134 -14.78 11.49 5.55
CA THR A 134 -13.61 12.05 6.22
C THR A 134 -13.68 11.68 7.70
N SER A 135 -12.57 11.25 8.29
CA SER A 135 -12.53 10.83 9.68
C SER A 135 -11.23 11.29 10.33
N HIS A 136 -11.26 11.35 11.66
CA HIS A 136 -10.07 11.62 12.46
C HIS A 136 -9.45 10.31 12.92
N MET A 137 -8.12 10.27 13.00
CA MET A 137 -7.41 9.18 13.64
C MET A 137 -7.02 9.60 15.06
N PHE A 138 -7.28 8.74 16.03
CA PHE A 138 -6.83 8.92 17.40
C PHE A 138 -5.82 7.82 17.71
N HIS A 139 -4.75 8.16 18.43
CA HIS A 139 -3.76 7.17 18.84
C HIS A 139 -3.36 7.40 20.30
N LYS A 140 -2.88 6.34 20.93
CA LYS A 140 -2.31 6.37 22.26
C LYS A 140 -1.15 5.41 22.31
N ALA A 141 0.04 5.90 22.70
CA ALA A 141 1.19 5.05 22.89
C ALA A 141 0.98 4.17 24.13
N LEU A 142 1.30 2.90 24.03
CA LEU A 142 1.08 1.95 25.14
C LEU A 142 2.38 1.58 25.88
N GLY A 143 3.47 2.32 25.64
CA GLY A 143 4.74 2.09 26.30
C GLY A 143 5.56 0.95 25.73
N ILE A 144 5.18 0.40 24.58
CA ILE A 144 5.89 -0.68 23.89
C ILE A 144 6.48 -0.11 22.60
N GLY A 145 7.81 -0.05 22.52
CA GLY A 145 8.47 0.53 21.36
C GLY A 145 8.24 2.03 21.24
N GLU A 146 8.60 2.59 20.09
CA GLU A 146 8.40 4.01 19.80
C GLU A 146 7.03 4.24 19.16
N PRO A 147 6.42 5.43 19.37
CA PRO A 147 5.19 5.78 18.66
C PRO A 147 5.40 5.78 17.15
N ILE A 148 4.50 5.11 16.44
CA ILE A 148 4.59 4.99 14.97
C ILE A 148 3.88 6.11 14.24
N PHE A 149 3.01 6.84 14.91
CA PHE A 149 2.28 7.96 14.29
C PHE A 149 3.12 9.23 14.32
N GLN A 150 3.32 9.84 13.18
CA GLN A 150 4.15 11.04 13.02
C GLN A 150 3.35 12.25 12.49
N GLY A 151 2.12 12.34 12.84
CA GLY A 151 1.28 13.49 12.50
C GLY A 151 0.60 13.42 11.15
#